data_34a1ec6d5d65f09f71f531e0775af359
#
_entry.id   34a1ec6d5d65f09f71f531e0775af359
#
_cell.length_a   1.000
_cell.length_b   1.000
_cell.length_c   1.000
_cell.angle_alpha   90.00
_cell.angle_beta   90.00
_cell.angle_gamma   90.00
#
_symmetry.space_group_name_H-M   'P 1'
#
loop_
_entity.id
_entity.type
_entity.pdbx_description
1 polymer ?
#
loop_
_entity_poly.entity_id
_entity_poly.type
_entity_poly.pdbx_seq_one_letter_code
_entity_poly.pdbx_strand_id
1 'polypeptide(L)'
;MPRPLIPDRRGRILTAAADLILETGWPRSTVADIAERAGIGKGAVYREFTDKAAILDAVLTRSMRRMTARVHQQVLAADGVVDLPAVYRFGVEALLSEPLMRALYLGDDAALGEHIRGVTDQRYAMRFGWLADYIERLQRAGVVVDTVPSETITRMLGLFTVGLINAPGVLGAGSPAEFSDVVTLFADLTGRGLAGPGPVDAAAARRAQLTLLDQLSDQLARPGDPR
;
A
#
# COMPACT_ATOMS: atom_id res chain seq x y z
N MET A 1 37.98 15.56 -16.60
CA MET A 1 36.80 15.27 -17.40
C MET A 1 35.57 15.17 -16.47
N PRO A 2 34.47 15.87 -16.72
CA PRO A 2 33.25 15.68 -15.93
C PRO A 2 32.75 14.26 -16.08
N ARG A 3 32.42 13.60 -14.96
CA ARG A 3 31.89 12.24 -14.95
C ARG A 3 30.52 12.26 -15.64
N PRO A 4 30.21 11.38 -16.58
CA PRO A 4 28.92 11.38 -17.26
C PRO A 4 27.78 11.29 -16.25
N LEU A 5 26.75 12.09 -16.46
CA LEU A 5 25.53 12.07 -15.66
C LEU A 5 24.88 10.68 -15.84
N ILE A 6 24.83 9.91 -14.76
CA ILE A 6 24.16 8.61 -14.76
C ILE A 6 22.65 8.88 -14.84
N PRO A 7 21.96 8.47 -15.92
CA PRO A 7 20.51 8.65 -16.05
C PRO A 7 19.79 7.89 -14.93
N ASP A 8 18.66 8.44 -14.46
CA ASP A 8 17.80 7.84 -13.43
C ASP A 8 18.54 7.33 -12.18
N ARG A 9 19.45 8.15 -11.66
CA ARG A 9 20.26 7.80 -10.48
C ARG A 9 19.40 7.41 -9.29
N ARG A 10 18.32 8.17 -9.05
CA ARG A 10 17.38 7.91 -7.94
C ARG A 10 16.69 6.55 -8.11
N GLY A 11 16.20 6.22 -9.30
CA GLY A 11 15.58 4.93 -9.59
C GLY A 11 16.56 3.76 -9.40
N ARG A 12 17.82 3.91 -9.83
CA ARG A 12 18.86 2.89 -9.63
C ARG A 12 19.16 2.64 -8.15
N ILE A 13 19.25 3.69 -7.33
CA ILE A 13 19.42 3.58 -5.86
C ILE A 13 18.24 2.80 -5.28
N LEU A 14 17.01 3.17 -5.61
CA LEU A 14 15.81 2.53 -5.07
C LEU A 14 15.68 1.06 -5.52
N THR A 15 16.13 0.72 -6.72
CA THR A 15 16.14 -0.67 -7.19
C THR A 15 17.19 -1.49 -6.44
N ALA A 16 18.41 -1.00 -6.35
CA ALA A 16 19.49 -1.65 -5.61
C ALA A 16 19.12 -1.84 -4.12
N ALA A 17 18.50 -0.84 -3.50
CA ALA A 17 18.04 -0.94 -2.12
C ALA A 17 16.93 -1.99 -1.95
N ALA A 18 15.95 -2.04 -2.86
CA ALA A 18 14.89 -3.04 -2.83
C ALA A 18 15.44 -4.47 -2.94
N ASP A 19 16.37 -4.69 -3.87
CA ASP A 19 17.01 -5.99 -4.07
C ASP A 19 17.79 -6.43 -2.80
N LEU A 20 18.58 -5.52 -2.21
CA LEU A 20 19.32 -5.80 -0.97
C LEU A 20 18.40 -6.08 0.22
N ILE A 21 17.27 -5.36 0.33
CA ILE A 21 16.27 -5.63 1.38
C ILE A 21 15.77 -7.07 1.27
N LEU A 22 15.44 -7.52 0.07
CA LEU A 22 14.90 -8.86 -0.15
C LEU A 22 15.96 -9.97 -0.01
N GLU A 23 17.23 -9.69 -0.35
CA GLU A 23 18.32 -10.66 -0.31
C GLU A 23 18.93 -10.81 1.09
N THR A 24 19.18 -9.69 1.76
CA THR A 24 19.99 -9.68 3.00
C THR A 24 19.25 -9.08 4.20
N GLY A 25 18.13 -8.44 3.97
CA GLY A 25 17.36 -7.69 4.96
C GLY A 25 17.87 -6.26 5.16
N TRP A 26 16.95 -5.36 5.49
CA TRP A 26 17.26 -3.94 5.72
C TRP A 26 18.26 -3.67 6.84
N PRO A 27 18.21 -4.37 8.01
CA PRO A 27 19.17 -4.12 9.09
C PRO A 27 20.61 -4.30 8.65
N ARG A 28 20.89 -5.30 7.82
CA ARG A 28 22.24 -5.66 7.35
C ARG A 28 22.71 -4.86 6.14
N SER A 29 21.79 -4.28 5.35
CA SER A 29 22.13 -3.45 4.18
C SER A 29 22.75 -2.13 4.62
N THR A 30 23.79 -1.67 3.95
CA THR A 30 24.42 -0.36 4.19
C THR A 30 24.28 0.57 2.97
N VAL A 31 24.46 1.88 3.17
CA VAL A 31 24.49 2.83 2.05
C VAL A 31 25.66 2.55 1.10
N ALA A 32 26.73 1.93 1.59
CA ALA A 32 27.85 1.51 0.75
C ALA A 32 27.45 0.35 -0.18
N ASP A 33 26.78 -0.68 0.35
CA ASP A 33 26.28 -1.80 -0.45
C ASP A 33 25.28 -1.34 -1.50
N ILE A 34 24.38 -0.42 -1.13
CA ILE A 34 23.42 0.17 -2.07
C ILE A 34 24.14 0.93 -3.19
N ALA A 35 25.16 1.73 -2.85
CA ALA A 35 25.94 2.48 -3.82
C ALA A 35 26.69 1.55 -4.78
N GLU A 36 27.33 0.51 -4.26
CA GLU A 36 28.04 -0.51 -5.03
C GLU A 36 27.08 -1.24 -5.99
N ARG A 37 25.95 -1.76 -5.48
CA ARG A 37 24.91 -2.44 -6.25
C ARG A 37 24.32 -1.53 -7.34
N ALA A 38 24.11 -0.25 -7.04
CA ALA A 38 23.61 0.74 -8.00
C ALA A 38 24.67 1.15 -9.05
N GLY A 39 25.95 0.79 -8.86
CA GLY A 39 27.07 1.22 -9.72
C GLY A 39 27.32 2.72 -9.66
N ILE A 40 27.17 3.33 -8.47
CA ILE A 40 27.39 4.78 -8.24
C ILE A 40 28.26 4.99 -7.00
N GLY A 41 28.86 6.19 -6.89
CA GLY A 41 29.63 6.52 -5.69
C GLY A 41 28.72 6.83 -4.49
N LYS A 42 29.15 6.46 -3.26
CA LYS A 42 28.46 6.73 -1.99
C LYS A 42 28.04 8.21 -1.83
N GLY A 43 28.92 9.16 -2.22
CA GLY A 43 28.59 10.59 -2.22
C GLY A 43 27.47 10.99 -3.19
N ALA A 44 27.22 10.19 -4.23
CA ALA A 44 26.08 10.42 -5.12
C ALA A 44 24.76 9.93 -4.50
N VAL A 45 24.80 8.90 -3.65
CA VAL A 45 23.62 8.46 -2.87
C VAL A 45 23.21 9.56 -1.90
N TYR A 46 24.13 10.14 -1.14
CA TYR A 46 23.84 11.21 -0.19
C TYR A 46 23.39 12.55 -0.83
N ARG A 47 23.56 12.71 -2.14
CA ARG A 47 22.94 13.83 -2.88
C ARG A 47 21.47 13.62 -3.20
N GLU A 48 21.04 12.36 -3.25
CA GLU A 48 19.64 11.98 -3.54
C GLU A 48 18.83 11.73 -2.26
N PHE A 49 19.49 11.29 -1.18
CA PHE A 49 18.85 10.90 0.08
C PHE A 49 19.71 11.37 1.26
N THR A 50 19.07 11.93 2.27
CA THR A 50 19.74 12.46 3.48
C THR A 50 20.41 11.36 4.28
N ASP A 51 19.77 10.22 4.38
CA ASP A 51 20.21 9.08 5.19
C ASP A 51 19.63 7.75 4.67
N LYS A 52 19.97 6.68 5.37
CA LYS A 52 19.50 5.33 5.07
C LYS A 52 17.97 5.20 5.24
N ALA A 53 17.38 5.86 6.24
CA ALA A 53 15.93 5.80 6.50
C ALA A 53 15.13 6.45 5.36
N ALA A 54 15.61 7.57 4.81
CA ALA A 54 15.01 8.23 3.65
C ALA A 54 15.01 7.33 2.39
N ILE A 55 16.01 6.46 2.25
CA ILE A 55 16.04 5.46 1.16
C ILE A 55 14.92 4.42 1.38
N LEU A 56 14.77 3.90 2.60
CA LEU A 56 13.73 2.92 2.92
C LEU A 56 12.33 3.50 2.68
N ASP A 57 12.06 4.71 3.19
CA ASP A 57 10.77 5.39 2.99
C ASP A 57 10.45 5.57 1.50
N ALA A 58 11.44 5.96 0.70
CA ALA A 58 11.28 6.11 -0.73
C ALA A 58 11.06 4.77 -1.47
N VAL A 59 11.73 3.69 -1.03
CA VAL A 59 11.52 2.34 -1.57
C VAL A 59 10.10 1.86 -1.27
N LEU A 60 9.65 1.98 -0.02
CA LEU A 60 8.30 1.60 0.39
C LEU A 60 7.23 2.44 -0.33
N THR A 61 7.44 3.76 -0.43
CA THR A 61 6.55 4.65 -1.19
C THR A 61 6.45 4.22 -2.66
N ARG A 62 7.57 3.84 -3.29
CA ARG A 62 7.57 3.33 -4.66
C ARG A 62 6.77 2.04 -4.80
N SER A 63 6.92 1.11 -3.87
CA SER A 63 6.16 -0.15 -3.85
C SER A 63 4.66 0.10 -3.64
N MET A 64 4.30 0.99 -2.73
CA MET A 64 2.90 1.40 -2.53
C MET A 64 2.29 2.06 -3.78
N ARG A 65 3.06 2.91 -4.49
CA ARG A 65 2.60 3.49 -5.78
C ARG A 65 2.29 2.42 -6.81
N ARG A 66 3.16 1.42 -6.96
CA ARG A 66 2.94 0.30 -7.89
C ARG A 66 1.69 -0.49 -7.53
N MET A 67 1.51 -0.79 -6.25
CA MET A 67 0.32 -1.49 -5.75
C MET A 67 -0.96 -0.68 -6.03
N THR A 68 -0.98 0.62 -5.68
CA THR A 68 -2.14 1.50 -5.93
C THR A 68 -2.44 1.63 -7.43
N ALA A 69 -1.42 1.79 -8.27
CA ALA A 69 -1.59 1.87 -9.72
C ALA A 69 -2.18 0.57 -10.30
N ARG A 70 -1.78 -0.59 -9.77
CA ARG A 70 -2.33 -1.88 -10.19
C ARG A 70 -3.80 -2.03 -9.82
N VAL A 71 -4.18 -1.68 -8.59
CA VAL A 71 -5.60 -1.68 -8.18
C VAL A 71 -6.41 -0.71 -9.05
N HIS A 72 -5.86 0.49 -9.31
CA HIS A 72 -6.50 1.48 -10.19
C HIS A 72 -6.76 0.92 -11.61
N GLN A 73 -5.76 0.27 -12.20
CA GLN A 73 -5.91 -0.39 -13.51
C GLN A 73 -6.98 -1.49 -13.49
N GLN A 74 -7.03 -2.31 -12.46
CA GLN A 74 -8.05 -3.36 -12.32
C GLN A 74 -9.46 -2.76 -12.16
N VAL A 75 -9.61 -1.71 -11.38
CA VAL A 75 -10.88 -0.98 -11.25
C VAL A 75 -11.28 -0.34 -12.58
N LEU A 76 -10.35 0.27 -13.31
CA LEU A 76 -10.64 0.85 -14.64
C LEU A 76 -11.03 -0.20 -15.67
N ALA A 77 -10.40 -1.38 -15.64
CA ALA A 77 -10.68 -2.48 -16.57
C ALA A 77 -11.98 -3.24 -16.25
N ALA A 78 -12.52 -3.10 -15.05
CA ALA A 78 -13.78 -3.74 -14.67
C ALA A 78 -14.98 -3.03 -15.32
N ASP A 79 -15.90 -3.83 -15.83
CA ASP A 79 -17.19 -3.33 -16.35
C ASP A 79 -18.13 -2.98 -15.19
N GLY A 80 -18.40 -1.70 -14.98
CA GLY A 80 -19.35 -1.23 -13.96
C GLY A 80 -18.74 -1.00 -12.57
N VAL A 81 -19.58 -1.19 -11.55
CA VAL A 81 -19.20 -0.99 -10.14
C VAL A 81 -18.43 -2.20 -9.63
N VAL A 82 -17.24 -1.94 -9.07
CA VAL A 82 -16.48 -2.94 -8.34
C VAL A 82 -16.99 -2.97 -6.90
N ASP A 83 -17.51 -4.09 -6.45
CA ASP A 83 -17.99 -4.27 -5.07
C ASP A 83 -16.83 -4.30 -4.05
N LEU A 84 -17.15 -4.16 -2.77
CA LEU A 84 -16.14 -4.21 -1.71
C LEU A 84 -15.31 -5.51 -1.73
N PRO A 85 -15.89 -6.70 -1.88
CA PRO A 85 -15.14 -7.94 -2.06
C PRO A 85 -14.11 -7.88 -3.19
N ALA A 86 -14.50 -7.35 -4.35
CA ALA A 86 -13.59 -7.25 -5.50
C ALA A 86 -12.45 -6.25 -5.25
N VAL A 87 -12.72 -5.11 -4.60
CA VAL A 87 -11.67 -4.15 -4.20
C VAL A 87 -10.65 -4.82 -3.29
N TYR A 88 -11.10 -5.62 -2.32
CA TYR A 88 -10.18 -6.37 -1.44
C TYR A 88 -9.36 -7.41 -2.21
N ARG A 89 -9.99 -8.17 -3.12
CA ARG A 89 -9.25 -9.13 -3.97
C ARG A 89 -8.17 -8.43 -4.80
N PHE A 90 -8.51 -7.33 -5.45
CA PHE A 90 -7.51 -6.52 -6.20
C PHE A 90 -6.37 -6.03 -5.31
N GLY A 91 -6.70 -5.58 -4.08
CA GLY A 91 -5.71 -5.17 -3.09
C GLY A 91 -4.75 -6.30 -2.72
N VAL A 92 -5.27 -7.51 -2.47
CA VAL A 92 -4.46 -8.69 -2.16
C VAL A 92 -3.59 -9.11 -3.34
N GLU A 93 -4.14 -9.19 -4.53
CA GLU A 93 -3.37 -9.53 -5.73
C GLU A 93 -2.24 -8.54 -5.97
N ALA A 94 -2.53 -7.23 -5.84
CA ALA A 94 -1.54 -6.18 -5.97
C ALA A 94 -0.45 -6.29 -4.90
N LEU A 95 -0.83 -6.56 -3.64
CA LEU A 95 0.08 -6.74 -2.51
C LEU A 95 0.98 -7.96 -2.70
N LEU A 96 0.43 -9.11 -3.02
CA LEU A 96 1.19 -10.35 -3.20
C LEU A 96 2.11 -10.29 -4.43
N SER A 97 1.78 -9.47 -5.42
CA SER A 97 2.62 -9.24 -6.61
C SER A 97 3.79 -8.28 -6.38
N GLU A 98 3.78 -7.53 -5.26
CA GLU A 98 4.85 -6.57 -4.92
C GLU A 98 5.73 -7.19 -3.81
N PRO A 99 6.97 -7.64 -4.11
CA PRO A 99 7.76 -8.45 -3.18
C PRO A 99 8.00 -7.81 -1.81
N LEU A 100 8.25 -6.49 -1.76
CA LEU A 100 8.47 -5.79 -0.49
C LEU A 100 7.20 -5.67 0.35
N MET A 101 6.05 -5.44 -0.30
CA MET A 101 4.77 -5.40 0.41
C MET A 101 4.39 -6.79 0.91
N ARG A 102 4.63 -7.83 0.12
CA ARG A 102 4.45 -9.22 0.53
C ARG A 102 5.31 -9.56 1.74
N ALA A 103 6.61 -9.22 1.74
CA ALA A 103 7.49 -9.43 2.89
C ALA A 103 6.99 -8.70 4.15
N LEU A 104 6.52 -7.46 4.00
CA LEU A 104 5.96 -6.68 5.09
C LEU A 104 4.72 -7.34 5.71
N TYR A 105 3.75 -7.77 4.88
CA TYR A 105 2.48 -8.30 5.35
C TYR A 105 2.55 -9.77 5.79
N LEU A 106 3.49 -10.54 5.28
CA LEU A 106 3.72 -11.93 5.71
C LEU A 106 4.72 -12.06 6.87
N GLY A 107 5.23 -10.92 7.38
CA GLY A 107 6.06 -10.88 8.58
C GLY A 107 7.47 -11.41 8.38
N ASP A 108 8.07 -11.15 7.23
CA ASP A 108 9.50 -11.36 7.02
C ASP A 108 10.30 -10.30 7.80
N ASP A 109 10.42 -10.51 9.11
CA ASP A 109 11.19 -9.64 10.01
C ASP A 109 12.67 -9.53 9.58
N ALA A 110 13.18 -10.53 8.87
CA ALA A 110 14.55 -10.50 8.34
C ALA A 110 14.67 -9.47 7.21
N ALA A 111 13.61 -9.26 6.40
CA ALA A 111 13.64 -8.31 5.31
C ALA A 111 13.60 -6.85 5.80
N LEU A 112 12.72 -6.50 6.71
CA LEU A 112 12.40 -5.11 7.03
C LEU A 112 12.74 -4.67 8.46
N GLY A 113 12.88 -5.61 9.39
CA GLY A 113 13.19 -5.32 10.80
C GLY A 113 12.07 -4.56 11.53
N GLU A 114 12.37 -4.12 12.74
CA GLU A 114 11.40 -3.36 13.58
C GLU A 114 11.06 -1.95 13.04
N HIS A 115 11.74 -1.50 11.99
CA HIS A 115 11.66 -0.10 11.51
C HIS A 115 10.26 0.30 11.04
N ILE A 116 9.40 -0.67 10.72
CA ILE A 116 8.06 -0.43 10.16
C ILE A 116 6.98 -0.40 11.23
N ARG A 117 7.19 -1.02 12.38
CA ARG A 117 6.20 -1.10 13.47
C ARG A 117 5.89 0.23 14.16
N GLY A 118 6.70 1.27 13.94
CA GLY A 118 6.60 2.58 14.56
C GLY A 118 6.04 3.71 13.68
N VAL A 119 5.65 3.45 12.44
CA VAL A 119 5.17 4.50 11.53
C VAL A 119 3.71 4.86 11.86
N THR A 120 3.53 5.64 12.92
CA THR A 120 2.29 6.37 13.20
C THR A 120 2.37 7.72 12.48
N ASP A 121 1.81 7.82 11.27
CA ASP A 121 1.95 8.98 10.43
C ASP A 121 0.59 9.64 10.15
N GLN A 122 0.56 10.98 10.10
CA GLN A 122 -0.60 11.77 9.66
C GLN A 122 -1.15 11.31 8.30
N ARG A 123 -0.32 10.69 7.47
CA ARG A 123 -0.71 10.08 6.19
C ARG A 123 -1.79 9.01 6.37
N TYR A 124 -1.74 8.22 7.45
CA TYR A 124 -2.77 7.23 7.75
C TYR A 124 -4.08 7.88 8.18
N ALA A 125 -4.04 8.92 9.03
CA ALA A 125 -5.24 9.64 9.45
C ALA A 125 -5.98 10.25 8.24
N MET A 126 -5.23 10.83 7.30
CA MET A 126 -5.79 11.39 6.07
C MET A 126 -6.44 10.31 5.19
N ARG A 127 -5.80 9.13 5.05
CA ARG A 127 -6.36 7.99 4.30
C ARG A 127 -7.64 7.46 4.93
N PHE A 128 -7.74 7.45 6.25
CA PHE A 128 -8.99 7.09 6.94
C PHE A 128 -10.11 8.08 6.65
N GLY A 129 -9.82 9.39 6.58
CA GLY A 129 -10.80 10.41 6.16
C GLY A 129 -11.32 10.15 4.73
N TRP A 130 -10.44 9.90 3.78
CA TRP A 130 -10.84 9.58 2.40
C TRP A 130 -11.64 8.28 2.29
N LEU A 131 -11.31 7.28 3.11
CA LEU A 131 -12.07 6.03 3.14
C LEU A 131 -13.47 6.26 3.72
N ALA A 132 -13.62 7.09 4.76
CA ALA A 132 -14.92 7.46 5.29
C ALA A 132 -15.79 8.18 4.25
N ASP A 133 -15.25 9.18 3.57
CA ASP A 133 -15.91 9.87 2.46
C ASP A 133 -16.31 8.92 1.33
N TYR A 134 -15.45 7.96 1.01
CA TYR A 134 -15.72 6.94 0.00
C TYR A 134 -16.90 6.05 0.42
N ILE A 135 -16.89 5.52 1.64
CA ILE A 135 -17.98 4.71 2.17
C ILE A 135 -19.30 5.49 2.18
N GLU A 136 -19.29 6.74 2.62
CA GLU A 136 -20.49 7.60 2.62
C GLU A 136 -21.06 7.80 1.19
N ARG A 137 -20.19 7.97 0.21
CA ARG A 137 -20.60 8.05 -1.20
C ARG A 137 -21.19 6.75 -1.72
N LEU A 138 -20.64 5.59 -1.30
CA LEU A 138 -21.19 4.29 -1.62
C LEU A 138 -22.55 4.04 -0.96
N GLN A 139 -22.77 4.53 0.27
CA GLN A 139 -24.06 4.52 0.95
C GLN A 139 -25.10 5.32 0.17
N ARG A 140 -24.76 6.56 -0.23
CA ARG A 140 -25.64 7.40 -1.07
C ARG A 140 -25.91 6.79 -2.44
N ALA A 141 -24.99 6.00 -2.98
CA ALA A 141 -25.16 5.28 -4.24
C ALA A 141 -25.92 3.95 -4.10
N GLY A 142 -26.33 3.56 -2.90
CA GLY A 142 -27.06 2.31 -2.64
C GLY A 142 -26.21 1.04 -2.67
N VAL A 143 -24.89 1.14 -2.76
CA VAL A 143 -23.96 -0.01 -2.77
C VAL A 143 -23.76 -0.55 -1.35
N VAL A 144 -23.64 0.33 -0.38
CA VAL A 144 -23.41 0.02 1.03
C VAL A 144 -24.64 0.43 1.84
N VAL A 145 -25.00 -0.39 2.82
CA VAL A 145 -26.09 -0.12 3.75
C VAL A 145 -25.85 1.19 4.52
N ASP A 146 -26.87 2.02 4.69
CA ASP A 146 -26.82 3.33 5.37
C ASP A 146 -27.20 3.27 6.85
N THR A 147 -27.65 2.11 7.34
CA THR A 147 -27.99 1.89 8.76
C THR A 147 -26.78 1.81 9.68
N VAL A 148 -25.56 1.67 9.13
CA VAL A 148 -24.30 1.66 9.86
C VAL A 148 -23.51 2.93 9.50
N PRO A 149 -23.07 3.75 10.49
CA PRO A 149 -22.27 4.95 10.21
C PRO A 149 -21.01 4.64 9.39
N SER A 150 -20.68 5.48 8.41
CA SER A 150 -19.50 5.33 7.55
C SER A 150 -18.20 5.26 8.33
N GLU A 151 -18.09 6.00 9.45
CA GLU A 151 -16.93 5.99 10.34
C GLU A 151 -16.78 4.63 11.06
N THR A 152 -17.87 3.96 11.40
CA THR A 152 -17.85 2.63 12.02
C THR A 152 -17.34 1.60 11.02
N ILE A 153 -17.86 1.63 9.78
CA ILE A 153 -17.39 0.76 8.70
C ILE A 153 -15.91 1.01 8.42
N THR A 154 -15.52 2.29 8.28
CA THR A 154 -14.13 2.68 8.04
C THR A 154 -13.20 2.20 9.15
N ARG A 155 -13.62 2.33 10.42
CA ARG A 155 -12.84 1.85 11.57
C ARG A 155 -12.69 0.33 11.54
N MET A 156 -13.75 -0.41 11.23
CA MET A 156 -13.71 -1.87 11.09
C MET A 156 -12.72 -2.30 10.00
N LEU A 157 -12.80 -1.70 8.82
CA LEU A 157 -11.90 -1.99 7.71
C LEU A 157 -10.44 -1.64 8.07
N GLY A 158 -10.23 -0.50 8.76
CA GLY A 158 -8.93 -0.08 9.23
C GLY A 158 -8.33 -1.02 10.28
N LEU A 159 -9.12 -1.46 11.26
CA LEU A 159 -8.68 -2.42 12.29
C LEU A 159 -8.29 -3.76 11.65
N PHE A 160 -9.05 -4.23 10.66
CA PHE A 160 -8.69 -5.44 9.92
C PHE A 160 -7.36 -5.26 9.18
N THR A 161 -7.17 -4.15 8.46
CA THR A 161 -5.92 -3.87 7.73
C THR A 161 -4.71 -3.77 8.66
N VAL A 162 -4.86 -3.05 9.79
CA VAL A 162 -3.82 -2.94 10.81
C VAL A 162 -3.54 -4.31 11.45
N GLY A 163 -4.60 -5.10 11.68
CA GLY A 163 -4.48 -6.48 12.18
C GLY A 163 -3.68 -7.36 11.24
N LEU A 164 -3.91 -7.29 9.93
CA LEU A 164 -3.15 -8.05 8.93
C LEU A 164 -1.66 -7.71 8.95
N ILE A 165 -1.29 -6.44 9.12
CA ILE A 165 0.13 -6.00 9.19
C ILE A 165 0.81 -6.52 10.46
N ASN A 166 0.07 -6.58 11.58
CA ASN A 166 0.63 -6.96 12.87
C ASN A 166 0.46 -8.47 13.21
N ALA A 167 -0.40 -9.17 12.48
CA ALA A 167 -0.70 -10.59 12.71
C ALA A 167 0.54 -11.49 12.74
N PRO A 168 1.53 -11.34 11.85
CA PRO A 168 2.73 -12.17 11.89
C PRO A 168 3.51 -12.09 13.20
N GLY A 169 3.55 -10.92 13.83
CA GLY A 169 4.22 -10.75 15.13
C GLY A 169 3.49 -11.41 16.31
N VAL A 170 2.22 -11.78 16.13
CA VAL A 170 1.38 -12.39 17.18
C VAL A 170 1.04 -13.85 16.87
N LEU A 171 0.70 -14.14 15.61
CA LEU A 171 0.22 -15.44 15.14
C LEU A 171 1.29 -16.26 14.43
N GLY A 172 2.47 -15.69 14.21
CA GLY A 172 3.51 -16.26 13.37
C GLY A 172 3.37 -15.90 11.90
N ALA A 173 4.43 -16.15 11.13
CA ALA A 173 4.43 -15.90 9.69
C ALA A 173 3.42 -16.83 8.98
N GLY A 174 2.51 -16.24 8.21
CA GLY A 174 1.54 -16.99 7.40
C GLY A 174 2.04 -17.23 5.97
N SER A 175 1.45 -18.21 5.30
CA SER A 175 1.66 -18.39 3.85
C SER A 175 0.86 -17.40 3.02
N PRO A 176 1.27 -17.10 1.76
CA PRO A 176 0.47 -16.30 0.85
C PRO A 176 -0.96 -16.83 0.63
N ALA A 177 -1.14 -18.15 0.66
CA ALA A 177 -2.45 -18.78 0.53
C ALA A 177 -3.33 -18.49 1.74
N GLU A 178 -2.85 -18.72 2.95
CA GLU A 178 -3.59 -18.43 4.20
C GLU A 178 -3.96 -16.95 4.29
N PHE A 179 -3.04 -16.05 3.92
CA PHE A 179 -3.32 -14.62 3.86
C PHE A 179 -4.45 -14.31 2.87
N SER A 180 -4.39 -14.88 1.67
CA SER A 180 -5.43 -14.72 0.64
C SER A 180 -6.77 -15.24 1.11
N ASP A 181 -6.81 -16.41 1.75
CA ASP A 181 -8.05 -17.03 2.26
C ASP A 181 -8.71 -16.18 3.34
N VAL A 182 -7.94 -15.66 4.30
CA VAL A 182 -8.42 -14.78 5.37
C VAL A 182 -9.01 -13.49 4.78
N VAL A 183 -8.33 -12.87 3.84
CA VAL A 183 -8.82 -11.62 3.21
C VAL A 183 -10.05 -11.88 2.34
N THR A 184 -10.08 -13.00 1.62
CA THR A 184 -11.26 -13.39 0.81
C THR A 184 -12.47 -13.62 1.70
N LEU A 185 -12.32 -14.36 2.79
CA LEU A 185 -13.40 -14.59 3.75
C LEU A 185 -13.90 -13.27 4.37
N PHE A 186 -13.00 -12.39 4.79
CA PHE A 186 -13.36 -11.07 5.32
C PHE A 186 -14.11 -10.24 4.28
N ALA A 187 -13.62 -10.20 3.04
CA ALA A 187 -14.26 -9.49 1.94
C ALA A 187 -15.68 -10.00 1.65
N ASP A 188 -15.86 -11.32 1.62
CA ASP A 188 -17.17 -11.94 1.38
C ASP A 188 -18.16 -11.67 2.53
N LEU A 189 -17.70 -11.74 3.78
CA LEU A 189 -18.54 -11.44 4.94
C LEU A 189 -18.95 -9.96 4.97
N THR A 190 -18.00 -9.05 4.75
CA THR A 190 -18.28 -7.61 4.72
C THR A 190 -19.15 -7.23 3.51
N GLY A 191 -18.90 -7.82 2.35
CA GLY A 191 -19.71 -7.61 1.16
C GLY A 191 -21.17 -7.98 1.36
N ARG A 192 -21.44 -9.18 1.96
CA ARG A 192 -22.80 -9.63 2.28
C ARG A 192 -23.44 -8.83 3.41
N GLY A 193 -22.67 -8.53 4.47
CA GLY A 193 -23.18 -7.83 5.66
C GLY A 193 -23.41 -6.33 5.44
N LEU A 194 -22.73 -5.73 4.47
CA LEU A 194 -22.81 -4.31 4.17
C LEU A 194 -23.51 -3.99 2.85
N ALA A 195 -24.04 -4.98 2.13
CA ALA A 195 -24.74 -4.74 0.88
C ALA A 195 -25.99 -3.86 1.09
N GLY A 196 -26.12 -2.82 0.28
CA GLY A 196 -27.30 -1.97 0.28
C GLY A 196 -28.54 -2.73 -0.19
N PRO A 197 -29.73 -2.51 0.42
CA PRO A 197 -30.94 -3.28 0.11
C PRO A 197 -31.70 -2.80 -1.13
N GLY A 198 -31.29 -1.68 -1.74
CA GLY A 198 -32.01 -0.99 -2.79
C GLY A 198 -31.30 -0.96 -4.15
N PRO A 199 -31.85 -0.20 -5.11
CA PRO A 199 -31.21 -0.02 -6.40
C PRO A 199 -29.88 0.73 -6.25
N VAL A 200 -28.91 0.38 -7.09
CA VAL A 200 -27.55 0.95 -7.07
C VAL A 200 -27.41 1.99 -8.18
N ASP A 201 -26.97 3.22 -7.83
CA ASP A 201 -26.45 4.18 -8.80
C ASP A 201 -24.99 3.81 -9.16
N ALA A 202 -24.86 2.98 -10.19
CA ALA A 202 -23.58 2.47 -10.66
C ALA A 202 -22.61 3.59 -11.08
N ALA A 203 -23.13 4.69 -11.66
CA ALA A 203 -22.30 5.79 -12.11
C ALA A 203 -21.73 6.60 -10.92
N ALA A 204 -22.56 6.86 -9.90
CA ALA A 204 -22.11 7.53 -8.68
C ALA A 204 -21.09 6.69 -7.90
N ALA A 205 -21.34 5.38 -7.76
CA ALA A 205 -20.43 4.46 -7.10
C ALA A 205 -19.07 4.39 -7.82
N ARG A 206 -19.09 4.30 -9.16
CA ARG A 206 -17.87 4.31 -9.97
C ARG A 206 -17.07 5.61 -9.78
N ARG A 207 -17.73 6.76 -9.80
CA ARG A 207 -17.07 8.05 -9.55
C ARG A 207 -16.43 8.10 -8.16
N ALA A 208 -17.10 7.57 -7.13
CA ALA A 208 -16.55 7.51 -5.78
C ALA A 208 -15.27 6.65 -5.72
N GLN A 209 -15.26 5.49 -6.38
CA GLN A 209 -14.08 4.61 -6.45
C GLN A 209 -12.88 5.30 -7.10
N LEU A 210 -13.09 5.92 -8.26
CA LEU A 210 -12.02 6.60 -8.98
C LEU A 210 -11.48 7.80 -8.17
N THR A 211 -12.36 8.56 -7.52
CA THR A 211 -11.93 9.68 -6.66
C THR A 211 -11.00 9.22 -5.52
N LEU A 212 -11.33 8.11 -4.84
CA LEU A 212 -10.47 7.57 -3.78
C LEU A 212 -9.11 7.16 -4.33
N LEU A 213 -9.07 6.46 -5.47
CA LEU A 213 -7.82 6.01 -6.08
C LEU A 213 -6.95 7.17 -6.56
N ASP A 214 -7.55 8.22 -7.10
CA ASP A 214 -6.85 9.46 -7.49
C ASP A 214 -6.24 10.14 -6.25
N GLN A 215 -7.01 10.29 -5.17
CA GLN A 215 -6.53 10.87 -3.91
C GLN A 215 -5.32 10.09 -3.34
N LEU A 216 -5.38 8.76 -3.35
CA LEU A 216 -4.28 7.89 -2.92
C LEU A 216 -3.04 8.06 -3.83
N SER A 217 -3.25 8.10 -5.14
CA SER A 217 -2.19 8.29 -6.12
C SER A 217 -1.50 9.64 -5.96
N ASP A 218 -2.27 10.71 -5.76
CA ASP A 218 -1.77 12.07 -5.55
C ASP A 218 -0.97 12.20 -4.25
N GLN A 219 -1.45 11.58 -3.16
CA GLN A 219 -0.69 11.56 -1.90
C GLN A 219 0.66 10.89 -2.08
N LEU A 220 0.67 9.74 -2.76
CA LEU A 220 1.91 9.00 -3.01
C LEU A 220 2.83 9.71 -4.02
N ALA A 221 2.31 10.60 -4.86
CA ALA A 221 3.11 11.39 -5.80
C ALA A 221 3.87 12.54 -5.12
N ARG A 222 3.35 13.05 -4.00
CA ARG A 222 4.02 14.13 -3.25
C ARG A 222 5.30 13.58 -2.62
N PRO A 223 6.47 14.26 -2.76
CA PRO A 223 7.65 13.93 -1.98
C PRO A 223 7.28 13.99 -0.50
N GLY A 224 7.68 13.00 0.30
CA GLY A 224 7.49 13.06 1.74
C GLY A 224 8.11 14.34 2.28
N ASP A 225 7.33 15.14 3.03
CA ASP A 225 7.83 16.31 3.73
C ASP A 225 8.80 15.78 4.81
N PRO A 226 10.10 16.10 4.71
CA PRO A 226 11.05 15.69 5.76
C PRO A 226 10.81 16.54 6.99
N ARG A 227 10.21 15.98 8.02
CA ARG A 227 10.27 16.49 9.39
C ARG A 227 10.92 15.46 10.30
#